data_df84dab2a30a70d073dd4b1567126f86
#
_entry.id   df84dab2a30a70d073dd4b1567126f86
#
_cell.length_a   1.000
_cell.length_b   1.000
_cell.length_c   1.000
_cell.angle_alpha   90.00
_cell.angle_beta   90.00
_cell.angle_gamma   90.00
#
_symmetry.space_group_name_H-M   'P 1'
#
loop_
_entity.id
_entity.type
_entity.pdbx_description
1 polymer ?
#
loop_
_entity_poly.entity_id
_entity_poly.type
_entity_poly.pdbx_seq_one_letter_code
_entity_poly.pdbx_strand_id
1 'polypeptide(L)'
;MKGKVLFMAMLLSVLLAGRAEAQRCLPKMRGIEMKAGMTGSDGYWLGAALSGYARGGNKWVYGAEYLQTNHPYRSVNVPVAQFTAEGGYYYNFLSDAKKTVFLYAGASALAGYETANWGKKTLYDGARLGNGDAFVYGCAATLDMEVYLADFIALTATLRERFLWGGSTGVCRTEYGIGVKCYI
;
A
#
# COMPACT_ATOMS: atom_id res chain seq x y z
N MET A 1 28.12 13.84 4.44
CA MET A 1 28.37 12.86 3.38
C MET A 1 28.71 11.45 3.89
N LYS A 2 29.51 11.31 4.95
CA LYS A 2 29.95 9.99 5.50
C LYS A 2 28.80 9.09 5.98
N GLY A 3 27.74 9.62 6.59
CA GLY A 3 26.58 8.82 7.07
C GLY A 3 25.76 8.19 5.96
N LYS A 4 25.59 8.87 4.81
CA LYS A 4 24.84 8.32 3.65
C LYS A 4 25.59 7.17 2.97
N VAL A 5 26.93 7.24 2.94
CA VAL A 5 27.78 6.18 2.40
C VAL A 5 27.76 4.94 3.31
N LEU A 6 27.79 5.15 4.64
CA LEU A 6 27.71 4.06 5.62
C LEU A 6 26.36 3.35 5.55
N PHE A 7 25.27 4.10 5.43
CA PHE A 7 23.92 3.55 5.30
C PHE A 7 23.77 2.75 3.98
N MET A 8 24.31 3.27 2.88
CA MET A 8 24.29 2.59 1.58
C MET A 8 25.16 1.34 1.57
N ALA A 9 26.33 1.39 2.24
CA ALA A 9 27.20 0.22 2.39
C ALA A 9 26.57 -0.86 3.27
N MET A 10 25.85 -0.48 4.34
CA MET A 10 25.09 -1.39 5.19
C MET A 10 23.92 -2.03 4.44
N LEU A 11 23.21 -1.26 3.62
CA LEU A 11 22.15 -1.78 2.74
C LEU A 11 22.71 -2.76 1.70
N LEU A 12 23.86 -2.45 1.12
CA LEU A 12 24.53 -3.30 0.12
C LEU A 12 25.07 -4.60 0.75
N SER A 13 25.60 -4.53 1.98
CA SER A 13 26.07 -5.73 2.69
C SER A 13 24.96 -6.70 3.06
N VAL A 14 23.76 -6.18 3.41
CA VAL A 14 22.57 -6.99 3.65
C VAL A 14 22.10 -7.68 2.36
N LEU A 15 22.20 -7.00 1.21
CA LEU A 15 21.86 -7.57 -0.10
C LEU A 15 22.84 -8.66 -0.56
N LEU A 16 24.09 -8.62 -0.10
CA LEU A 16 25.12 -9.59 -0.47
C LEU A 16 25.21 -10.81 0.46
N ALA A 17 24.61 -10.76 1.66
CA ALA A 17 24.65 -11.84 2.65
C ALA A 17 23.70 -13.02 2.36
N GLY A 18 22.86 -12.94 1.35
CA GLY A 18 21.78 -13.91 1.08
C GLY A 18 22.21 -15.11 0.23
N ARG A 19 23.02 -16.03 0.77
CA ARG A 19 23.14 -17.40 0.24
C ARG A 19 22.36 -18.37 1.11
N ALA A 20 21.05 -18.22 1.18
CA ALA A 20 20.18 -19.26 1.67
C ALA A 20 19.26 -19.67 0.51
N GLU A 21 19.36 -20.89 0.04
CA GLU A 21 18.40 -21.52 -0.85
C GLU A 21 17.12 -21.84 -0.06
N ALA A 22 16.41 -20.82 0.36
CA ALA A 22 15.18 -21.00 1.08
C ALA A 22 14.02 -21.21 0.13
N GLN A 23 13.15 -22.12 0.49
CA GLN A 23 11.90 -22.36 -0.22
C GLN A 23 10.98 -21.16 -0.01
N ARG A 24 10.98 -20.22 -0.95
CA ARG A 24 10.18 -18.97 -0.90
C ARG A 24 8.87 -19.13 -1.65
N CYS A 25 7.84 -18.41 -1.22
CA CYS A 25 6.49 -18.46 -1.80
C CYS A 25 5.86 -19.87 -1.79
N LEU A 26 6.00 -20.60 -0.69
CA LEU A 26 5.38 -21.93 -0.55
C LEU A 26 3.85 -21.80 -0.42
N PRO A 27 3.08 -22.77 -0.96
CA PRO A 27 1.65 -22.87 -0.70
C PRO A 27 1.41 -22.95 0.81
N LYS A 28 0.41 -22.19 1.30
CA LYS A 28 0.02 -22.02 2.72
C LYS A 28 0.92 -21.10 3.57
N MET A 29 2.03 -20.59 3.05
CA MET A 29 2.80 -19.57 3.72
C MET A 29 1.93 -18.31 3.92
N ARG A 30 2.09 -17.65 5.04
CA ARG A 30 1.40 -16.40 5.36
C ARG A 30 2.41 -15.28 5.53
N GLY A 31 2.00 -14.07 5.20
CA GLY A 31 2.83 -12.89 5.41
C GLY A 31 2.01 -11.76 6.02
N ILE A 32 2.62 -11.05 6.94
CA ILE A 32 2.11 -9.79 7.50
C ILE A 32 2.95 -8.67 6.89
N GLU A 33 2.31 -7.67 6.36
CA GLU A 33 2.94 -6.57 5.65
C GLU A 33 2.51 -5.23 6.22
N MET A 34 3.46 -4.31 6.37
CA MET A 34 3.21 -2.90 6.64
C MET A 34 3.75 -2.08 5.49
N LYS A 35 2.92 -1.17 4.98
CA LYS A 35 3.22 -0.32 3.82
C LYS A 35 3.02 1.14 4.17
N ALA A 36 3.79 1.99 3.51
CA ALA A 36 3.61 3.44 3.54
C ALA A 36 3.91 4.01 2.16
N GLY A 37 3.22 5.08 1.80
CA GLY A 37 3.43 5.67 0.49
C GLY A 37 2.77 7.03 0.34
N MET A 38 2.81 7.51 -0.89
CA MET A 38 2.25 8.79 -1.30
C MET A 38 1.22 8.57 -2.40
N THR A 39 0.35 9.56 -2.57
CA THR A 39 -0.59 9.62 -3.68
C THR A 39 -0.16 10.72 -4.66
N GLY A 40 -0.58 10.62 -5.90
CA GLY A 40 -0.33 11.65 -6.91
C GLY A 40 -0.93 13.04 -6.62
N SER A 41 -1.71 13.18 -5.55
CA SER A 41 -2.40 14.40 -5.12
C SER A 41 -2.08 14.77 -3.69
N ASP A 42 -0.85 15.19 -3.40
CA ASP A 42 -0.40 15.71 -2.09
C ASP A 42 -0.98 14.99 -0.84
N GLY A 43 -0.98 13.67 -0.88
CA GLY A 43 -1.43 12.83 0.21
C GLY A 43 -0.43 11.73 0.56
N TYR A 44 -0.58 11.17 1.75
CA TYR A 44 0.14 9.99 2.19
C TYR A 44 -0.84 8.90 2.63
N TRP A 45 -0.37 7.68 2.57
CA TRP A 45 -1.14 6.54 3.05
C TRP A 45 -0.26 5.58 3.87
N LEU A 46 -0.90 4.89 4.80
CA LEU A 46 -0.34 3.85 5.64
C LEU A 46 -1.26 2.65 5.58
N GLY A 47 -0.71 1.47 5.41
CA GLY A 47 -1.49 0.25 5.32
C GLY A 47 -0.85 -0.93 6.03
N ALA A 48 -1.71 -1.87 6.43
CA ALA A 48 -1.32 -3.18 6.91
C ALA A 48 -2.08 -4.25 6.12
N ALA A 49 -1.42 -5.33 5.76
CA ALA A 49 -2.03 -6.41 4.98
C ALA A 49 -1.56 -7.79 5.44
N LEU A 50 -2.45 -8.75 5.28
CA LEU A 50 -2.20 -10.18 5.44
C LEU A 50 -2.17 -10.82 4.06
N SER A 51 -1.16 -11.60 3.78
CA SER A 51 -1.02 -12.35 2.52
C SER A 51 -1.07 -13.84 2.79
N GLY A 52 -1.83 -14.58 2.00
CA GLY A 52 -1.86 -16.03 1.99
C GLY A 52 -1.42 -16.56 0.63
N TYR A 53 -0.34 -17.34 0.57
CA TYR A 53 0.22 -17.83 -0.68
C TYR A 53 -0.46 -19.11 -1.15
N ALA A 54 -0.82 -19.14 -2.42
CA ALA A 54 -1.42 -20.25 -3.13
C ALA A 54 -0.38 -21.00 -3.99
N ARG A 55 -0.80 -22.03 -4.70
CA ARG A 55 0.05 -22.73 -5.67
C ARG A 55 0.49 -21.78 -6.79
N GLY A 56 1.73 -21.96 -7.26
CA GLY A 56 2.30 -21.11 -8.32
C GLY A 56 2.83 -19.77 -7.83
N GLY A 57 2.90 -19.52 -6.51
CA GLY A 57 3.39 -18.27 -5.94
C GLY A 57 2.37 -17.13 -5.94
N ASN A 58 1.14 -17.37 -6.39
CA ASN A 58 0.07 -16.39 -6.32
C ASN A 58 -0.34 -16.13 -4.87
N LYS A 59 -0.94 -14.98 -4.57
CA LYS A 59 -1.33 -14.64 -3.20
C LYS A 59 -2.71 -14.01 -3.13
N TRP A 60 -3.44 -14.34 -2.06
CA TRP A 60 -4.57 -13.57 -1.57
C TRP A 60 -4.07 -12.49 -0.62
N VAL A 61 -4.60 -11.30 -0.72
CA VAL A 61 -4.24 -10.16 0.13
C VAL A 61 -5.49 -9.61 0.77
N TYR A 62 -5.45 -9.42 2.09
CA TYR A 62 -6.49 -8.77 2.87
C TYR A 62 -5.83 -7.66 3.67
N GLY A 63 -6.28 -6.43 3.53
CA GLY A 63 -5.63 -5.29 4.13
C GLY A 63 -6.58 -4.24 4.65
N ALA A 64 -6.02 -3.34 5.44
CA ALA A 64 -6.66 -2.10 5.85
C ALA A 64 -5.66 -0.95 5.61
N GLU A 65 -6.19 0.18 5.20
CA GLU A 65 -5.39 1.33 4.81
C GLU A 65 -6.02 2.62 5.34
N TYR A 66 -5.17 3.48 5.81
CA TYR A 66 -5.46 4.87 6.14
C TYR A 66 -4.80 5.77 5.10
N LEU A 67 -5.57 6.66 4.50
CA LEU A 67 -5.09 7.63 3.54
C LEU A 67 -5.52 9.02 4.00
N GLN A 68 -4.61 9.97 3.92
CA GLN A 68 -4.88 11.38 4.18
C GLN A 68 -4.44 12.22 2.99
N THR A 69 -5.36 13.06 2.51
CA THR A 69 -5.12 14.06 1.46
C THR A 69 -5.56 15.42 1.94
N ASN A 70 -4.98 16.47 1.34
CA ASN A 70 -5.35 17.84 1.59
C ASN A 70 -6.01 18.44 0.35
N HIS A 71 -7.23 18.93 0.49
CA HIS A 71 -7.90 19.66 -0.56
C HIS A 71 -7.80 21.16 -0.32
N PRO A 72 -7.18 21.92 -1.24
CA PRO A 72 -7.11 23.38 -1.11
C PRO A 72 -8.49 24.00 -1.27
N TYR A 73 -8.94 24.71 -0.25
CA TYR A 73 -10.16 25.52 -0.29
C TYR A 73 -9.80 26.96 0.03
N ARG A 74 -9.79 27.86 -0.99
CA ARG A 74 -9.32 29.26 -0.87
C ARG A 74 -7.88 29.32 -0.32
N SER A 75 -7.74 29.79 0.94
CA SER A 75 -6.45 29.94 1.63
C SER A 75 -6.20 28.83 2.67
N VAL A 76 -7.05 27.80 2.72
CA VAL A 76 -7.00 26.73 3.74
C VAL A 76 -7.01 25.36 3.08
N ASN A 77 -6.20 24.47 3.62
CA ASN A 77 -6.22 23.06 3.26
C ASN A 77 -7.22 22.30 4.16
N VAL A 78 -8.21 21.68 3.53
CA VAL A 78 -9.18 20.82 4.21
C VAL A 78 -8.65 19.39 4.21
N PRO A 79 -8.31 18.80 5.38
CA PRO A 79 -7.85 17.43 5.44
C PRO A 79 -9.04 16.48 5.18
N VAL A 80 -8.81 15.53 4.27
CA VAL A 80 -9.72 14.42 4.00
C VAL A 80 -9.01 13.13 4.36
N ALA A 81 -9.60 12.37 5.27
CA ALA A 81 -9.11 11.08 5.71
C ALA A 81 -10.00 9.95 5.18
N GLN A 82 -9.39 8.89 4.67
CA GLN A 82 -10.08 7.68 4.22
C GLN A 82 -9.55 6.48 4.99
N PHE A 83 -10.47 5.62 5.42
CA PHE A 83 -10.19 4.30 5.99
C PHE A 83 -10.79 3.27 5.05
N THR A 84 -9.96 2.44 4.44
CA THR A 84 -10.41 1.42 3.49
C THR A 84 -9.92 0.04 3.90
N ALA A 85 -10.80 -0.94 3.77
CA ALA A 85 -10.44 -2.36 3.79
C ALA A 85 -10.35 -2.87 2.36
N GLU A 86 -9.44 -3.80 2.12
CA GLU A 86 -9.26 -4.43 0.82
C GLU A 86 -9.25 -5.95 0.91
N GLY A 87 -9.74 -6.59 -0.16
CA GLY A 87 -9.58 -8.01 -0.39
C GLY A 87 -9.27 -8.24 -1.86
N GLY A 88 -8.17 -8.92 -2.18
CA GLY A 88 -7.73 -9.06 -3.56
C GLY A 88 -6.95 -10.33 -3.83
N TYR A 89 -6.75 -10.58 -5.12
CA TYR A 89 -5.94 -11.67 -5.63
C TYR A 89 -4.82 -11.13 -6.51
N TYR A 90 -3.61 -11.63 -6.28
CA TYR A 90 -2.40 -11.18 -6.94
C TYR A 90 -1.74 -12.37 -7.64
N TYR A 91 -1.59 -12.25 -8.94
CA TYR A 91 -0.96 -13.23 -9.81
C TYR A 91 0.53 -12.97 -9.91
N ASN A 92 1.35 -13.98 -9.65
CA ASN A 92 2.78 -13.93 -9.87
C ASN A 92 3.06 -14.14 -11.36
N PHE A 93 3.40 -13.07 -12.06
CA PHE A 93 3.67 -13.13 -13.50
C PHE A 93 5.17 -13.21 -13.82
N LEU A 94 6.04 -12.84 -12.87
CA LEU A 94 7.48 -12.93 -13.05
C LEU A 94 8.17 -13.21 -11.71
N SER A 95 9.10 -14.14 -11.73
CA SER A 95 10.00 -14.40 -10.61
C SER A 95 11.41 -14.68 -11.13
N ASP A 96 12.43 -14.20 -10.40
CA ASP A 96 13.83 -14.50 -10.69
C ASP A 96 14.13 -15.99 -10.49
N ALA A 97 15.11 -16.51 -11.24
CA ALA A 97 15.57 -17.91 -11.16
C ALA A 97 16.00 -18.30 -9.73
N LYS A 98 16.55 -17.36 -8.96
CA LYS A 98 16.92 -17.52 -7.55
C LYS A 98 15.75 -17.35 -6.58
N LYS A 99 14.55 -17.04 -7.09
CA LYS A 99 13.35 -16.74 -6.29
C LYS A 99 13.60 -15.70 -5.20
N THR A 100 14.38 -14.68 -5.52
CA THR A 100 14.66 -13.55 -4.63
C THR A 100 13.75 -12.37 -4.92
N VAL A 101 13.34 -12.20 -6.18
CA VAL A 101 12.46 -11.13 -6.63
C VAL A 101 11.22 -11.74 -7.26
N PHE A 102 10.05 -11.22 -6.85
CA PHE A 102 8.75 -11.61 -7.39
C PHE A 102 7.99 -10.36 -7.81
N LEU A 103 7.35 -10.43 -8.98
CA LEU A 103 6.48 -9.38 -9.50
C LEU A 103 5.05 -9.92 -9.61
N TYR A 104 4.13 -9.15 -9.09
CA TYR A 104 2.71 -9.49 -9.04
C TYR A 104 1.88 -8.43 -9.77
N ALA A 105 0.89 -8.89 -10.49
CA ALA A 105 -0.23 -8.07 -10.94
C ALA A 105 -1.48 -8.51 -10.17
N GLY A 106 -2.18 -7.58 -9.54
CA GLY A 106 -3.31 -7.88 -8.68
C GLY A 106 -4.51 -7.00 -8.94
N ALA A 107 -5.67 -7.52 -8.58
CA ALA A 107 -6.91 -6.78 -8.50
C ALA A 107 -7.53 -6.99 -7.12
N SER A 108 -8.07 -5.93 -6.55
CA SER A 108 -8.73 -5.95 -5.24
C SER A 108 -10.03 -5.18 -5.25
N ALA A 109 -10.97 -5.62 -4.41
CA ALA A 109 -12.16 -4.87 -4.04
C ALA A 109 -11.86 -4.05 -2.80
N LEU A 110 -12.42 -2.85 -2.76
CA LEU A 110 -12.22 -1.87 -1.70
C LEU A 110 -13.57 -1.46 -1.12
N ALA A 111 -13.63 -1.32 0.20
CA ALA A 111 -14.78 -0.72 0.88
C ALA A 111 -14.28 0.06 2.10
N GLY A 112 -14.89 1.20 2.38
CA GLY A 112 -14.40 2.03 3.48
C GLY A 112 -15.25 3.25 3.77
N TYR A 113 -14.63 4.16 4.47
CA TYR A 113 -15.26 5.38 4.96
C TYR A 113 -14.33 6.57 4.77
N GLU A 114 -14.88 7.63 4.22
CA GLU A 114 -14.20 8.91 4.04
C GLU A 114 -14.78 9.93 5.02
N THR A 115 -13.91 10.70 5.68
CA THR A 115 -14.31 11.81 6.54
C THR A 115 -13.55 13.07 6.13
N ALA A 116 -14.28 14.15 5.90
CA ALA A 116 -13.73 15.46 5.62
C ALA A 116 -13.67 16.30 6.90
N ASN A 117 -12.53 16.98 7.13
CA ASN A 117 -12.33 17.86 8.29
C ASN A 117 -12.67 17.19 9.65
N TRP A 118 -12.42 15.86 9.77
CA TRP A 118 -12.72 15.07 10.97
C TRP A 118 -14.16 15.21 11.45
N GLY A 119 -15.14 15.28 10.52
CA GLY A 119 -16.55 15.41 10.82
C GLY A 119 -17.02 16.83 11.22
N LYS A 120 -16.12 17.81 11.25
CA LYS A 120 -16.49 19.21 11.52
C LYS A 120 -17.09 19.83 10.27
N LYS A 121 -18.40 20.11 10.31
CA LYS A 121 -19.16 20.66 9.17
C LYS A 121 -18.90 22.14 8.90
N THR A 122 -18.26 22.86 9.82
CA THR A 122 -17.98 24.29 9.70
C THR A 122 -16.48 24.53 9.62
N LEU A 123 -16.06 25.26 8.61
CA LEU A 123 -14.72 25.82 8.50
C LEU A 123 -14.58 27.06 9.39
N TYR A 124 -13.36 27.51 9.63
CA TYR A 124 -13.07 28.68 10.48
C TYR A 124 -13.69 29.99 9.94
N ASP A 125 -13.98 30.08 8.62
CA ASP A 125 -14.64 31.22 7.95
C ASP A 125 -16.17 31.13 7.97
N GLY A 126 -16.76 30.14 8.68
CA GLY A 126 -18.19 29.92 8.77
C GLY A 126 -18.79 29.18 7.57
N ALA A 127 -18.00 28.83 6.56
CA ALA A 127 -18.47 28.04 5.42
C ALA A 127 -18.78 26.60 5.86
N ARG A 128 -19.91 26.06 5.37
CA ARG A 128 -20.33 24.67 5.65
C ARG A 128 -19.82 23.74 4.56
N LEU A 129 -19.18 22.66 4.97
CA LEU A 129 -18.85 21.55 4.09
C LEU A 129 -20.12 20.77 3.74
N GLY A 130 -20.45 20.66 2.46
CA GLY A 130 -21.66 19.99 1.99
C GLY A 130 -21.63 18.46 2.16
N ASN A 131 -20.44 17.84 2.07
CA ASN A 131 -20.20 16.41 2.31
C ASN A 131 -19.19 16.24 3.44
N GLY A 132 -19.69 15.83 4.61
CA GLY A 132 -18.83 15.60 5.77
C GLY A 132 -18.21 14.20 5.77
N ASP A 133 -19.04 13.21 5.57
CA ASP A 133 -18.72 11.79 5.72
C ASP A 133 -19.41 10.97 4.64
N ALA A 134 -18.70 10.02 4.04
CA ALA A 134 -19.22 9.19 2.96
C ALA A 134 -18.71 7.74 3.06
N PHE A 135 -19.57 6.79 2.74
CA PHE A 135 -19.15 5.42 2.47
C PHE A 135 -18.53 5.36 1.07
N VAL A 136 -17.34 4.79 0.98
CA VAL A 136 -16.61 4.62 -0.28
C VAL A 136 -16.46 3.14 -0.60
N TYR A 137 -16.58 2.82 -1.87
CA TYR A 137 -16.40 1.46 -2.37
C TYR A 137 -15.77 1.50 -3.76
N GLY A 138 -15.12 0.41 -4.14
CA GLY A 138 -14.50 0.38 -5.45
C GLY A 138 -13.58 -0.80 -5.68
N CYS A 139 -12.65 -0.59 -6.59
CA CYS A 139 -11.62 -1.58 -6.92
C CYS A 139 -10.25 -0.92 -7.09
N ALA A 140 -9.20 -1.75 -7.07
CA ALA A 140 -7.87 -1.31 -7.41
C ALA A 140 -7.18 -2.33 -8.31
N ALA A 141 -6.35 -1.82 -9.23
CA ALA A 141 -5.34 -2.58 -9.96
C ALA A 141 -3.98 -2.28 -9.34
N THR A 142 -3.21 -3.31 -9.05
CA THR A 142 -1.94 -3.17 -8.31
C THR A 142 -0.83 -3.93 -9.02
N LEU A 143 0.33 -3.28 -9.17
CA LEU A 143 1.60 -3.91 -9.43
C LEU A 143 2.40 -3.92 -8.13
N ASP A 144 2.86 -5.09 -7.72
CA ASP A 144 3.55 -5.27 -6.46
C ASP A 144 4.84 -6.06 -6.68
N MET A 145 5.94 -5.57 -6.13
CA MET A 145 7.25 -6.21 -6.20
C MET A 145 7.67 -6.62 -4.79
N GLU A 146 8.09 -7.86 -4.64
CA GLU A 146 8.65 -8.40 -3.40
C GLU A 146 10.12 -8.77 -3.62
N VAL A 147 10.98 -8.24 -2.77
CA VAL A 147 12.43 -8.55 -2.77
C VAL A 147 12.78 -9.18 -1.43
N TYR A 148 13.08 -10.45 -1.42
CA TYR A 148 13.47 -11.19 -0.22
C TYR A 148 14.86 -10.76 0.25
N LEU A 149 14.94 -10.26 1.48
CA LEU A 149 16.20 -9.97 2.18
C LEU A 149 16.68 -11.18 2.96
N ALA A 150 15.74 -11.91 3.55
CA ALA A 150 15.95 -13.17 4.26
C ALA A 150 14.69 -14.04 4.08
N ASP A 151 14.70 -15.26 4.60
CA ASP A 151 13.60 -16.20 4.42
C ASP A 151 12.30 -15.76 5.08
N PHE A 152 12.41 -14.98 6.13
CA PHE A 152 11.29 -14.49 6.93
C PHE A 152 10.94 -13.01 6.69
N ILE A 153 11.70 -12.29 5.83
CA ILE A 153 11.49 -10.86 5.58
C ILE A 153 11.73 -10.49 4.13
N ALA A 154 10.83 -9.69 3.58
CA ALA A 154 10.98 -9.07 2.26
C ALA A 154 10.68 -7.57 2.31
N LEU A 155 11.32 -6.83 1.42
CA LEU A 155 10.91 -5.48 1.05
C LEU A 155 9.87 -5.56 -0.05
N THR A 156 8.89 -4.68 0.02
CA THR A 156 7.86 -4.56 -1.00
C THR A 156 7.85 -3.17 -1.61
N ALA A 157 7.52 -3.09 -2.90
CA ALA A 157 7.25 -1.84 -3.59
C ALA A 157 5.94 -2.00 -4.35
N THR A 158 5.03 -1.05 -4.18
CA THR A 158 3.67 -1.11 -4.69
C THR A 158 3.39 0.11 -5.56
N LEU A 159 2.83 -0.13 -6.74
CA LEU A 159 2.19 0.86 -7.59
C LEU A 159 0.74 0.43 -7.78
N ARG A 160 -0.19 1.31 -7.44
CA ARG A 160 -1.62 1.01 -7.42
C ARG A 160 -2.43 2.12 -8.06
N GLU A 161 -3.40 1.71 -8.85
CA GLU A 161 -4.45 2.59 -9.35
C GLU A 161 -5.76 2.22 -8.68
N ARG A 162 -6.37 3.16 -7.95
CA ARG A 162 -7.64 2.98 -7.23
C ARG A 162 -8.77 3.66 -7.96
N PHE A 163 -9.89 2.96 -8.01
CA PHE A 163 -11.16 3.46 -8.55
C PHE A 163 -12.19 3.40 -7.43
N LEU A 164 -12.49 4.55 -6.81
CA LEU A 164 -13.40 4.65 -5.67
C LEU A 164 -14.61 5.51 -6.02
N TRP A 165 -15.76 5.04 -5.66
CA TRP A 165 -17.04 5.75 -5.77
C TRP A 165 -17.61 6.05 -4.39
N GLY A 166 -18.45 7.07 -4.30
CA GLY A 166 -19.15 7.48 -3.08
C GLY A 166 -18.43 8.59 -2.28
N GLY A 167 -17.14 8.83 -2.51
CA GLY A 167 -16.38 9.87 -1.84
C GLY A 167 -16.40 11.23 -2.52
N SER A 168 -15.82 12.23 -1.87
CA SER A 168 -15.62 13.59 -2.39
C SER A 168 -14.32 13.75 -3.18
N THR A 169 -13.40 12.82 -3.05
CA THR A 169 -12.06 12.85 -3.63
C THR A 169 -12.01 12.04 -4.92
N GLY A 170 -12.26 12.58 -6.07
CA GLY A 170 -12.10 11.98 -7.41
C GLY A 170 -12.15 10.44 -7.52
N VAL A 171 -12.67 9.92 -8.62
CA VAL A 171 -12.88 8.48 -8.79
C VAL A 171 -11.56 7.71 -8.95
N CYS A 172 -10.56 8.31 -9.61
CA CYS A 172 -9.31 7.64 -9.98
C CYS A 172 -8.14 8.24 -9.20
N ARG A 173 -7.29 7.39 -8.63
CA ARG A 173 -6.12 7.83 -7.86
C ARG A 173 -4.98 6.83 -7.96
N THR A 174 -3.81 7.36 -8.33
CA THR A 174 -2.55 6.62 -8.34
C THR A 174 -1.87 6.71 -6.99
N GLU A 175 -1.41 5.58 -6.48
CA GLU A 175 -0.69 5.42 -5.23
C GLU A 175 0.61 4.65 -5.47
N TYR A 176 1.67 5.07 -4.81
CA TYR A 176 2.95 4.38 -4.80
C TYR A 176 3.51 4.33 -3.39
N GLY A 177 4.15 3.23 -3.07
CA GLY A 177 4.66 3.03 -1.72
C GLY A 177 5.66 1.90 -1.62
N ILE A 178 6.21 1.81 -0.44
CA ILE A 178 7.15 0.77 -0.03
C ILE A 178 6.66 0.14 1.25
N GLY A 179 7.08 -1.09 1.50
CA GLY A 179 6.69 -1.82 2.69
C GLY A 179 7.72 -2.85 3.11
N VAL A 180 7.44 -3.43 4.26
CA VAL A 180 8.17 -4.56 4.82
C VAL A 180 7.16 -5.66 5.10
N LYS A 181 7.48 -6.86 4.64
CA LYS A 181 6.68 -8.07 4.84
C LYS A 181 7.47 -9.09 5.66
N CYS A 182 6.83 -9.58 6.72
CA CYS A 182 7.32 -10.68 7.54
C CYS A 182 6.51 -11.94 7.24
N TYR A 183 7.18 -13.06 7.05
CA TYR A 183 6.56 -14.37 6.77
C TYR A 183 6.49 -15.23 8.02
N ILE A 184 5.36 -15.96 8.17
CA ILE A 184 5.04 -16.88 9.26
C ILE A 184 4.41 -18.17 8.73
#